data_86ef41e235061f1c6fd12f1308e354c6
#
_entry.id   86ef41e235061f1c6fd12f1308e354c6
#
_cell.length_a   1.000
_cell.length_b   1.000
_cell.length_c   1.000
_cell.angle_alpha   90.00
_cell.angle_beta   90.00
_cell.angle_gamma   90.00
#
_symmetry.space_group_name_H-M   'P 1'
#
loop_
_entity.id
_entity.type
_entity.pdbx_description
1 polymer ?
#
loop_
_entity_poly.entity_id
_entity_poly.type
_entity_poly.pdbx_seq_one_letter_code
_entity_poly.pdbx_strand_id
1 'polypeptide(L)'
;MRVFVTGATGFIGTELVKELIEVGHQVRGLTRSDAGVEQLKAMGAEVHRGDLTDLDSLRSGAKGMDAVVNLAFNHDFSTFAQNSEDEMKAIEALGSVMEPGKLLVVTSGIGLMRGAPGHVRTENDPPAESTVVPRRPEQAAQAVAAKGVHVAIVRLPQVHDTRKQGLVTRLIQIAREKSVSSYVGDGANRWAAAPLKDVKHLYRRAVEKTGPGVTTYHAVQEEGVSLRDIAETLGKGLKVPVDSIPAEKAIEHFGPFFGYIAAVDMPASSAWTRRTLGWEPTGPGLIEDLANMKY
;
A
#
# COMPACT_ATOMS: atom_id res chain seq x y z
N MET A 1 -1.59 -16.61 -16.58
CA MET A 1 -1.64 -15.24 -17.13
C MET A 1 -0.24 -14.68 -17.18
N ARG A 2 0.02 -13.71 -18.07
CA ARG A 2 1.24 -12.89 -18.05
C ARG A 2 0.96 -11.62 -17.27
N VAL A 3 1.70 -11.39 -16.18
CA VAL A 3 1.46 -10.30 -15.24
C VAL A 3 2.69 -9.40 -15.18
N PHE A 4 2.53 -8.10 -15.46
CA PHE A 4 3.57 -7.11 -15.25
C PHE A 4 3.41 -6.47 -13.87
N VAL A 5 4.47 -6.44 -13.07
CA VAL A 5 4.46 -5.91 -11.71
C VAL A 5 5.46 -4.76 -11.59
N THR A 6 4.96 -3.55 -11.31
CA THR A 6 5.83 -2.44 -10.88
C THR A 6 6.05 -2.53 -9.37
N GLY A 7 7.19 -2.02 -8.88
CA GLY A 7 7.54 -2.22 -7.47
C GLY A 7 7.81 -3.68 -7.09
N ALA A 8 8.15 -4.52 -8.06
CA ALA A 8 8.32 -5.98 -7.94
C ALA A 8 9.39 -6.42 -6.93
N THR A 9 10.36 -5.54 -6.63
CA THR A 9 11.44 -5.77 -5.65
C THR A 9 11.17 -5.09 -4.30
N GLY A 10 9.99 -4.48 -4.15
CA GLY A 10 9.58 -3.81 -2.92
C GLY A 10 9.01 -4.76 -1.85
N PHE A 11 8.56 -4.19 -0.73
CA PHE A 11 8.05 -4.93 0.42
C PHE A 11 6.90 -5.88 0.06
N ILE A 12 5.85 -5.38 -0.59
CA ILE A 12 4.72 -6.21 -1.04
C ILE A 12 5.06 -6.94 -2.33
N GLY A 13 5.73 -6.25 -3.27
CA GLY A 13 5.99 -6.77 -4.61
C GLY A 13 6.80 -8.06 -4.63
N THR A 14 7.83 -8.16 -3.78
CA THR A 14 8.66 -9.37 -3.68
C THR A 14 7.83 -10.61 -3.32
N GLU A 15 6.97 -10.48 -2.34
CA GLU A 15 6.13 -11.60 -1.90
C GLU A 15 4.99 -11.90 -2.88
N LEU A 16 4.44 -10.87 -3.54
CA LEU A 16 3.45 -11.06 -4.60
C LEU A 16 4.04 -11.76 -5.84
N VAL A 17 5.23 -11.36 -6.28
CA VAL A 17 5.92 -12.00 -7.43
C VAL A 17 6.12 -13.49 -7.17
N LYS A 18 6.61 -13.85 -5.99
CA LYS A 18 6.78 -15.26 -5.61
C LYS A 18 5.45 -16.01 -5.67
N GLU A 19 4.40 -15.48 -5.05
CA GLU A 19 3.10 -16.12 -5.01
C GLU A 19 2.48 -16.29 -6.41
N LEU A 20 2.55 -15.28 -7.26
CA LEU A 20 2.04 -15.37 -8.63
C LEU A 20 2.76 -16.46 -9.44
N ILE A 21 4.08 -16.60 -9.28
CA ILE A 21 4.86 -17.65 -9.94
C ILE A 21 4.52 -19.03 -9.37
N GLU A 22 4.41 -19.16 -8.06
CA GLU A 22 4.05 -20.42 -7.38
C GLU A 22 2.70 -21.00 -7.85
N VAL A 23 1.74 -20.13 -8.19
CA VAL A 23 0.44 -20.55 -8.73
C VAL A 23 0.41 -20.63 -10.27
N GLY A 24 1.56 -20.52 -10.95
CA GLY A 24 1.71 -20.77 -12.38
C GLY A 24 1.52 -19.54 -13.28
N HIS A 25 1.50 -18.33 -12.75
CA HIS A 25 1.55 -17.12 -13.60
C HIS A 25 2.97 -16.83 -14.08
N GLN A 26 3.09 -16.26 -15.29
CA GLN A 26 4.34 -15.71 -15.79
C GLN A 26 4.45 -14.25 -15.37
N VAL A 27 5.48 -13.93 -14.61
CA VAL A 27 5.64 -12.58 -14.05
C VAL A 27 6.81 -11.87 -14.71
N ARG A 28 6.56 -10.63 -15.17
CA ARG A 28 7.57 -9.66 -15.57
C ARG A 28 7.65 -8.59 -14.49
N GLY A 29 8.83 -8.40 -13.89
CA GLY A 29 9.03 -7.43 -12.82
C GLY A 29 9.80 -6.20 -13.29
N LEU A 30 9.29 -4.99 -12.97
CA LEU A 30 10.01 -3.73 -13.18
C LEU A 30 11.09 -3.55 -12.12
N THR A 31 12.30 -3.23 -12.54
CA THR A 31 13.40 -2.83 -11.65
C THR A 31 14.37 -1.86 -12.32
N ARG A 32 14.93 -0.93 -11.53
CA ARG A 32 15.94 0.04 -11.96
C ARG A 32 17.38 -0.35 -11.58
N SER A 33 17.56 -1.26 -10.62
CA SER A 33 18.87 -1.58 -10.05
C SER A 33 19.36 -2.97 -10.44
N ASP A 34 20.69 -3.18 -10.45
CA ASP A 34 21.28 -4.49 -10.69
C ASP A 34 20.92 -5.50 -9.59
N ALA A 35 20.89 -5.06 -8.34
CA ALA A 35 20.42 -5.90 -7.23
C ALA A 35 18.98 -6.39 -7.47
N GLY A 36 18.10 -5.51 -7.96
CA GLY A 36 16.73 -5.89 -8.32
C GLY A 36 16.66 -6.86 -9.50
N VAL A 37 17.58 -6.78 -10.46
CA VAL A 37 17.71 -7.77 -11.56
C VAL A 37 18.01 -9.14 -11.00
N GLU A 38 19.01 -9.25 -10.15
CA GLU A 38 19.39 -10.53 -9.54
C GLU A 38 18.28 -11.09 -8.64
N GLN A 39 17.58 -10.22 -7.91
CA GLN A 39 16.44 -10.61 -7.10
C GLN A 39 15.29 -11.19 -7.94
N LEU A 40 14.91 -10.54 -9.04
CA LEU A 40 13.85 -10.99 -9.94
C LEU A 40 14.21 -12.32 -10.61
N LYS A 41 15.46 -12.45 -11.11
CA LYS A 41 15.95 -13.71 -11.68
C LYS A 41 15.90 -14.85 -10.67
N ALA A 42 16.33 -14.60 -9.43
CA ALA A 42 16.31 -15.59 -8.35
C ALA A 42 14.88 -16.06 -8.01
N MET A 43 13.87 -15.22 -8.21
CA MET A 43 12.46 -15.58 -8.05
C MET A 43 11.86 -16.27 -9.28
N GLY A 44 12.59 -16.36 -10.41
CA GLY A 44 12.07 -16.91 -11.67
C GLY A 44 11.22 -15.93 -12.49
N ALA A 45 11.28 -14.65 -12.20
CA ALA A 45 10.57 -13.61 -12.94
C ALA A 45 11.37 -13.12 -14.16
N GLU A 46 10.66 -12.74 -15.22
CA GLU A 46 11.25 -11.98 -16.34
C GLU A 46 11.61 -10.56 -15.84
N VAL A 47 12.82 -10.13 -16.19
CA VAL A 47 13.30 -8.81 -15.78
C VAL A 47 12.96 -7.77 -16.83
N HIS A 48 12.32 -6.68 -16.40
CA HIS A 48 12.10 -5.47 -17.18
C HIS A 48 12.85 -4.29 -16.55
N ARG A 49 13.85 -3.75 -17.28
CA ARG A 49 14.59 -2.57 -16.83
C ARG A 49 13.77 -1.32 -17.09
N GLY A 50 13.64 -0.47 -16.09
CA GLY A 50 12.93 0.79 -16.19
C GLY A 50 12.71 1.45 -14.83
N ASP A 51 12.08 2.60 -14.84
CA ASP A 51 11.79 3.42 -13.67
C ASP A 51 10.34 3.91 -13.69
N LEU A 52 9.81 4.28 -12.53
CA LEU A 52 8.43 4.80 -12.39
C LEU A 52 8.23 6.11 -13.18
N THR A 53 9.29 6.89 -13.38
CA THR A 53 9.26 8.15 -14.11
C THR A 53 9.59 8.00 -15.60
N ASP A 54 10.11 6.85 -16.01
CA ASP A 54 10.30 6.50 -17.42
C ASP A 54 9.02 5.86 -18.00
N LEU A 55 8.13 6.72 -18.49
CA LEU A 55 6.82 6.30 -18.99
C LEU A 55 6.89 5.36 -20.20
N ASP A 56 7.96 5.44 -21.01
CA ASP A 56 8.15 4.55 -22.16
C ASP A 56 8.56 3.15 -21.70
N SER A 57 9.39 3.05 -20.65
CA SER A 57 9.68 1.76 -20.01
C SER A 57 8.42 1.12 -19.42
N LEU A 58 7.52 1.91 -18.81
CA LEU A 58 6.26 1.40 -18.28
C LEU A 58 5.34 0.88 -19.38
N ARG A 59 5.19 1.64 -20.47
CA ARG A 59 4.40 1.22 -21.66
C ARG A 59 4.93 -0.08 -22.26
N SER A 60 6.26 -0.17 -22.48
CA SER A 60 6.87 -1.38 -23.04
C SER A 60 6.72 -2.59 -22.12
N GLY A 61 6.81 -2.39 -20.79
CA GLY A 61 6.60 -3.44 -19.80
C GLY A 61 5.17 -3.98 -19.78
N ALA A 62 4.18 -3.09 -19.88
CA ALA A 62 2.75 -3.42 -19.82
C ALA A 62 2.18 -3.99 -21.14
N LYS A 63 2.82 -3.68 -22.27
CA LYS A 63 2.32 -4.09 -23.60
C LYS A 63 2.19 -5.60 -23.71
N GLY A 64 1.02 -6.06 -24.12
CA GLY A 64 0.70 -7.47 -24.34
C GLY A 64 0.59 -8.31 -23.06
N MET A 65 0.50 -7.69 -21.87
CA MET A 65 0.23 -8.40 -20.62
C MET A 65 -1.26 -8.68 -20.43
N ASP A 66 -1.58 -9.74 -19.71
CA ASP A 66 -2.97 -10.06 -19.33
C ASP A 66 -3.42 -9.23 -18.14
N ALA A 67 -2.50 -8.95 -17.24
CA ALA A 67 -2.72 -8.07 -16.09
C ALA A 67 -1.47 -7.23 -15.79
N VAL A 68 -1.69 -6.05 -15.23
CA VAL A 68 -0.64 -5.17 -14.69
C VAL A 68 -0.95 -4.88 -13.23
N VAL A 69 0.03 -5.02 -12.35
CA VAL A 69 -0.10 -4.66 -10.92
C VAL A 69 0.83 -3.49 -10.61
N ASN A 70 0.24 -2.33 -10.34
CA ASN A 70 0.98 -1.13 -9.97
C ASN A 70 1.14 -1.02 -8.46
N LEU A 71 2.33 -1.45 -7.96
CA LEU A 71 2.74 -1.34 -6.56
C LEU A 71 3.80 -0.25 -6.34
N ALA A 72 4.42 0.25 -7.43
CA ALA A 72 5.49 1.22 -7.30
C ALA A 72 4.96 2.57 -6.83
N PHE A 73 5.57 3.10 -5.78
CA PHE A 73 5.40 4.47 -5.31
C PHE A 73 6.71 4.96 -4.68
N ASN A 74 7.06 6.22 -4.92
CA ASN A 74 8.21 6.85 -4.27
C ASN A 74 7.80 7.37 -2.88
N HIS A 75 8.35 6.75 -1.82
CA HIS A 75 8.05 7.09 -0.43
C HIS A 75 8.98 8.19 0.15
N ASP A 76 9.58 9.00 -0.70
CA ASP A 76 10.22 10.25 -0.25
C ASP A 76 9.13 11.30 0.00
N PHE A 77 8.76 11.46 1.26
CA PHE A 77 7.72 12.41 1.67
C PHE A 77 8.14 13.87 1.57
N SER A 78 9.43 14.16 1.33
CA SER A 78 9.90 15.54 1.05
C SER A 78 9.47 16.03 -0.34
N THR A 79 9.25 15.09 -1.28
CA THR A 79 8.80 15.35 -2.65
C THR A 79 7.40 14.78 -2.92
N PHE A 80 6.57 14.63 -1.88
CA PHE A 80 5.32 13.87 -1.94
C PHE A 80 4.33 14.35 -3.01
N ALA A 81 4.23 15.67 -3.25
CA ALA A 81 3.37 16.22 -4.30
C ALA A 81 3.82 15.75 -5.69
N GLN A 82 5.13 15.86 -5.99
CA GLN A 82 5.70 15.39 -7.25
C GLN A 82 5.53 13.89 -7.41
N ASN A 83 5.81 13.11 -6.36
CA ASN A 83 5.66 11.66 -6.38
C ASN A 83 4.21 11.23 -6.65
N SER A 84 3.24 12.01 -6.19
CA SER A 84 1.81 11.78 -6.45
C SER A 84 1.43 12.04 -7.91
N GLU A 85 1.99 13.08 -8.52
CA GLU A 85 1.83 13.35 -9.96
C GLU A 85 2.49 12.28 -10.82
N ASP A 86 3.69 11.85 -10.45
CA ASP A 86 4.42 10.80 -11.18
C ASP A 86 3.68 9.47 -11.11
N GLU A 87 3.06 9.12 -9.97
CA GLU A 87 2.20 7.96 -9.85
C GLU A 87 0.99 8.03 -10.79
N MET A 88 0.30 9.18 -10.88
CA MET A 88 -0.83 9.35 -11.79
C MET A 88 -0.40 9.14 -13.24
N LYS A 89 0.69 9.78 -13.68
CA LYS A 89 1.26 9.62 -15.03
C LYS A 89 1.65 8.17 -15.32
N ALA A 90 2.23 7.48 -14.32
CA ALA A 90 2.59 6.07 -14.44
C ALA A 90 1.36 5.18 -14.65
N ILE A 91 0.30 5.36 -13.86
CA ILE A 91 -0.96 4.60 -13.99
C ILE A 91 -1.57 4.83 -15.39
N GLU A 92 -1.63 6.08 -15.85
CA GLU A 92 -2.13 6.43 -17.18
C GLU A 92 -1.26 5.84 -18.30
N ALA A 93 0.07 5.87 -18.16
CA ALA A 93 1.00 5.28 -19.13
C ALA A 93 0.83 3.76 -19.23
N LEU A 94 0.73 3.06 -18.11
CA LEU A 94 0.44 1.63 -18.05
C LEU A 94 -0.88 1.31 -18.77
N GLY A 95 -1.95 2.01 -18.41
CA GLY A 95 -3.27 1.80 -19.00
C GLY A 95 -3.38 2.16 -20.48
N SER A 96 -2.51 3.07 -20.97
CA SER A 96 -2.59 3.58 -22.36
C SER A 96 -2.25 2.52 -23.43
N VAL A 97 -1.56 1.45 -23.06
CA VAL A 97 -1.13 0.36 -23.97
C VAL A 97 -1.83 -0.96 -23.68
N MET A 98 -2.72 -0.98 -22.70
CA MET A 98 -3.52 -2.16 -22.37
C MET A 98 -4.73 -2.26 -23.29
N GLU A 99 -5.00 -3.47 -23.75
CA GLU A 99 -6.17 -3.76 -24.56
C GLU A 99 -7.45 -3.78 -23.70
N PRO A 100 -8.63 -3.43 -24.25
CA PRO A 100 -9.88 -3.62 -23.56
C PRO A 100 -10.05 -5.05 -23.03
N GLY A 101 -10.62 -5.17 -21.83
CA GLY A 101 -10.79 -6.46 -21.15
C GLY A 101 -9.56 -6.99 -20.41
N LYS A 102 -8.39 -6.34 -20.54
CA LYS A 102 -7.23 -6.63 -19.69
C LYS A 102 -7.37 -5.95 -18.33
N LEU A 103 -6.61 -6.41 -17.33
CA LEU A 103 -6.76 -5.96 -15.94
C LEU A 103 -5.59 -5.08 -15.49
N LEU A 104 -5.92 -3.90 -14.97
CA LEU A 104 -4.99 -3.06 -14.21
C LEU A 104 -5.36 -3.08 -12.71
N VAL A 105 -4.45 -3.54 -11.87
CA VAL A 105 -4.56 -3.45 -10.42
C VAL A 105 -3.79 -2.24 -9.93
N VAL A 106 -4.48 -1.29 -9.31
CA VAL A 106 -3.92 -0.03 -8.80
C VAL A 106 -3.91 -0.05 -7.29
N THR A 107 -2.76 0.28 -6.70
CA THR A 107 -2.62 0.41 -5.25
C THR A 107 -3.04 1.79 -4.79
N SER A 108 -3.97 1.83 -3.86
CA SER A 108 -4.42 3.01 -3.13
C SER A 108 -4.19 2.82 -1.62
N GLY A 109 -4.77 3.65 -0.78
CA GLY A 109 -4.63 3.53 0.67
C GLY A 109 -5.89 3.92 1.43
N ILE A 110 -6.13 3.26 2.57
CA ILE A 110 -7.24 3.61 3.48
C ILE A 110 -7.15 5.08 3.94
N GLY A 111 -5.93 5.59 4.15
CA GLY A 111 -5.68 6.99 4.52
C GLY A 111 -6.04 8.01 3.44
N LEU A 112 -6.34 7.58 2.20
CA LEU A 112 -6.78 8.45 1.11
C LEU A 112 -8.30 8.56 1.02
N MET A 113 -9.04 7.94 1.93
CA MET A 113 -10.50 7.94 1.93
C MET A 113 -11.08 9.06 2.78
N ARG A 114 -12.26 9.55 2.38
CA ARG A 114 -13.06 10.44 3.23
C ARG A 114 -13.66 9.64 4.39
N GLY A 115 -13.75 10.24 5.57
CA GLY A 115 -14.41 9.65 6.73
C GLY A 115 -14.60 10.67 7.84
N ALA A 116 -15.77 10.70 8.45
CA ALA A 116 -16.00 11.42 9.70
C ALA A 116 -15.29 10.71 10.87
N PRO A 117 -14.99 11.39 11.96
CA PRO A 117 -14.46 10.74 13.17
C PRO A 117 -15.32 9.55 13.58
N GLY A 118 -14.69 8.40 13.87
CA GLY A 118 -15.37 7.17 14.26
C GLY A 118 -16.02 6.35 13.14
N HIS A 119 -16.11 6.89 11.92
CA HIS A 119 -16.65 6.16 10.77
C HIS A 119 -15.71 5.03 10.34
N VAL A 120 -16.22 3.79 10.34
CA VAL A 120 -15.50 2.63 9.79
C VAL A 120 -15.69 2.63 8.26
N ARG A 121 -14.61 2.93 7.53
CA ARG A 121 -14.63 3.04 6.07
C ARG A 121 -14.92 1.70 5.41
N THR A 122 -15.69 1.74 4.33
CA THR A 122 -16.03 0.57 3.51
C THR A 122 -15.55 0.76 2.08
N GLU A 123 -15.60 -0.28 1.27
CA GLU A 123 -15.18 -0.23 -0.13
C GLU A 123 -16.01 0.78 -0.97
N ASN A 124 -17.23 1.11 -0.52
CA ASN A 124 -18.11 2.07 -1.18
C ASN A 124 -17.82 3.53 -0.82
N ASP A 125 -17.03 3.79 0.22
CA ASP A 125 -16.72 5.17 0.58
C ASP A 125 -15.78 5.80 -0.46
N PRO A 126 -16.02 7.05 -0.87
CA PRO A 126 -15.22 7.70 -1.90
C PRO A 126 -13.84 8.11 -1.38
N PRO A 127 -12.86 8.30 -2.28
CA PRO A 127 -11.60 8.93 -1.92
C PRO A 127 -11.83 10.36 -1.43
N ALA A 128 -10.95 10.84 -0.54
CA ALA A 128 -10.98 12.20 -0.05
C ALA A 128 -10.38 13.15 -1.09
N GLU A 129 -10.98 14.32 -1.24
CA GLU A 129 -10.33 15.47 -1.84
C GLU A 129 -9.51 16.19 -0.76
N SER A 130 -8.20 16.09 -0.83
CA SER A 130 -7.30 16.66 0.18
C SER A 130 -6.18 17.47 -0.48
N THR A 131 -5.87 18.62 0.08
CA THR A 131 -4.71 19.40 -0.29
C THR A 131 -3.45 18.96 0.48
N VAL A 132 -3.64 18.34 1.64
CA VAL A 132 -2.53 17.84 2.49
C VAL A 132 -1.98 16.53 1.94
N VAL A 133 -2.87 15.69 1.38
CA VAL A 133 -2.49 14.42 0.75
C VAL A 133 -2.90 14.47 -0.72
N PRO A 134 -2.01 14.91 -1.63
CA PRO A 134 -2.33 15.15 -3.04
C PRO A 134 -2.45 13.86 -3.88
N ARG A 135 -2.19 12.70 -3.29
CA ARG A 135 -2.17 11.40 -3.98
C ARG A 135 -3.56 10.99 -4.45
N ARG A 136 -3.72 10.72 -5.76
CA ARG A 136 -5.01 10.42 -6.41
C ARG A 136 -4.95 9.22 -7.37
N PRO A 137 -4.45 8.05 -6.97
CA PRO A 137 -4.33 6.89 -7.86
C PRO A 137 -5.68 6.40 -8.39
N GLU A 138 -6.75 6.54 -7.60
CA GLU A 138 -8.09 6.10 -7.99
C GLU A 138 -8.68 6.95 -9.13
N GLN A 139 -8.34 8.24 -9.19
CA GLN A 139 -8.75 9.11 -10.30
C GLN A 139 -8.09 8.67 -11.61
N ALA A 140 -6.77 8.39 -11.59
CA ALA A 140 -6.07 7.88 -12.77
C ALA A 140 -6.61 6.49 -13.18
N ALA A 141 -6.91 5.63 -12.21
CA ALA A 141 -7.54 4.33 -12.44
C ALA A 141 -8.89 4.43 -13.15
N GLN A 142 -9.75 5.37 -12.75
CA GLN A 142 -11.03 5.63 -13.40
C GLN A 142 -10.85 6.10 -14.87
N ALA A 143 -9.85 6.95 -15.14
CA ALA A 143 -9.54 7.40 -16.50
C ALA A 143 -9.07 6.24 -17.40
N VAL A 144 -8.36 5.26 -16.84
CA VAL A 144 -7.97 4.03 -17.57
C VAL A 144 -9.19 3.15 -17.83
N ALA A 145 -10.05 2.96 -16.83
CA ALA A 145 -11.27 2.16 -16.96
C ALA A 145 -12.22 2.67 -18.06
N ALA A 146 -12.29 4.00 -18.25
CA ALA A 146 -13.08 4.62 -19.30
C ALA A 146 -12.66 4.20 -20.72
N LYS A 147 -11.47 3.59 -20.88
CA LYS A 147 -10.96 3.06 -22.16
C LYS A 147 -11.25 1.55 -22.34
N GLY A 148 -12.06 0.95 -21.46
CA GLY A 148 -12.45 -0.47 -21.52
C GLY A 148 -11.50 -1.44 -20.81
N VAL A 149 -10.49 -0.94 -20.11
CA VAL A 149 -9.61 -1.75 -19.24
C VAL A 149 -10.37 -2.07 -17.95
N HIS A 150 -10.30 -3.32 -17.48
CA HIS A 150 -10.82 -3.67 -16.16
C HIS A 150 -9.86 -3.14 -15.08
N VAL A 151 -10.41 -2.62 -14.00
CA VAL A 151 -9.60 -2.02 -12.94
C VAL A 151 -9.96 -2.59 -11.57
N ALA A 152 -8.95 -3.07 -10.86
CA ALA A 152 -9.03 -3.35 -9.44
C ALA A 152 -8.29 -2.26 -8.66
N ILE A 153 -8.97 -1.61 -7.72
CA ILE A 153 -8.35 -0.68 -6.78
C ILE A 153 -8.16 -1.42 -5.46
N VAL A 154 -6.92 -1.58 -5.02
CA VAL A 154 -6.59 -2.20 -3.73
C VAL A 154 -6.19 -1.11 -2.75
N ARG A 155 -7.03 -0.84 -1.77
CA ARG A 155 -6.76 0.11 -0.69
C ARG A 155 -6.03 -0.60 0.45
N LEU A 156 -4.76 -0.21 0.63
CA LEU A 156 -3.90 -0.76 1.66
C LEU A 156 -4.11 -0.07 3.00
N PRO A 157 -4.18 -0.85 4.10
CA PRO A 157 -4.05 -0.36 5.46
C PRO A 157 -2.57 -0.22 5.85
N GLN A 158 -2.26 -0.18 7.16
CA GLN A 158 -0.91 -0.41 7.68
C GLN A 158 -0.52 -1.88 7.41
N VAL A 159 0.34 -2.10 6.40
CA VAL A 159 0.87 -3.44 6.08
C VAL A 159 2.09 -3.73 6.94
N HIS A 160 2.21 -4.96 7.46
CA HIS A 160 3.25 -5.31 8.42
C HIS A 160 3.74 -6.76 8.29
N ASP A 161 4.95 -7.00 8.76
CA ASP A 161 5.52 -8.28 9.16
C ASP A 161 6.55 -8.05 10.30
N THR A 162 7.15 -9.09 10.84
CA THR A 162 8.17 -8.98 11.90
C THR A 162 9.50 -8.37 11.45
N ARG A 163 9.69 -8.09 10.16
CA ARG A 163 10.94 -7.55 9.59
C ARG A 163 10.79 -6.12 9.12
N LYS A 164 9.62 -5.77 8.57
CA LYS A 164 9.34 -4.47 7.97
C LYS A 164 7.91 -4.05 8.20
N GLN A 165 7.73 -2.76 8.33
CA GLN A 165 6.44 -2.14 8.53
C GLN A 165 6.13 -1.19 7.35
N GLY A 166 4.88 -0.88 7.13
CA GLY A 166 4.48 0.21 6.23
C GLY A 166 4.75 1.58 6.88
N LEU A 167 3.70 2.34 7.16
CA LEU A 167 3.80 3.68 7.77
C LEU A 167 4.48 3.66 9.16
N VAL A 168 4.29 2.60 9.94
CA VAL A 168 4.91 2.44 11.27
C VAL A 168 6.44 2.42 11.20
N THR A 169 7.05 2.06 10.05
CA THR A 169 8.52 2.19 9.87
C THR A 169 9.00 3.61 10.19
N ARG A 170 8.26 4.64 9.78
CA ARG A 170 8.65 6.03 10.07
C ARG A 170 8.45 6.38 11.54
N LEU A 171 7.41 5.86 12.19
CA LEU A 171 7.23 6.04 13.64
C LEU A 171 8.39 5.42 14.43
N ILE A 172 8.87 4.23 14.02
CA ILE A 172 10.06 3.60 14.60
C ILE A 172 11.31 4.48 14.43
N GLN A 173 11.51 5.06 13.24
CA GLN A 173 12.63 5.96 12.98
C GLN A 173 12.58 7.21 13.86
N ILE A 174 11.42 7.87 13.93
CA ILE A 174 11.21 9.06 14.77
C ILE A 174 11.44 8.72 16.24
N ALA A 175 10.94 7.57 16.71
CA ALA A 175 11.13 7.14 18.09
C ALA A 175 12.62 6.91 18.44
N ARG A 176 13.42 6.41 17.48
CA ARG A 176 14.88 6.31 17.64
C ARG A 176 15.58 7.68 17.62
N GLU A 177 15.23 8.53 16.66
CA GLU A 177 15.80 9.88 16.49
C GLU A 177 15.56 10.74 17.74
N LYS A 178 14.38 10.63 18.34
CA LYS A 178 13.95 11.45 19.48
C LYS A 178 14.08 10.77 20.83
N SER A 179 14.45 9.48 20.85
CA SER A 179 14.53 8.65 22.05
C SER A 179 13.22 8.60 22.85
N VAL A 180 12.08 8.71 22.19
CA VAL A 180 10.74 8.66 22.76
C VAL A 180 9.75 8.15 21.70
N SER A 181 8.86 7.23 22.07
CA SER A 181 7.74 6.80 21.24
C SER A 181 6.51 7.61 21.60
N SER A 182 5.87 8.23 20.62
CA SER A 182 4.80 9.20 20.91
C SER A 182 3.53 8.90 20.14
N TYR A 183 2.39 9.29 20.73
CA TYR A 183 1.08 9.34 20.10
C TYR A 183 0.41 10.69 20.35
N VAL A 184 -0.62 11.03 19.55
CA VAL A 184 -1.29 12.32 19.62
C VAL A 184 -2.50 12.24 20.53
N GLY A 185 -2.67 13.21 21.45
CA GLY A 185 -3.81 13.32 22.36
C GLY A 185 -3.96 12.11 23.27
N ASP A 186 -5.12 11.49 23.27
CA ASP A 186 -5.37 10.26 24.03
C ASP A 186 -4.91 8.98 23.30
N GLY A 187 -4.49 9.09 22.04
CA GLY A 187 -4.05 7.97 21.20
C GLY A 187 -5.13 6.98 20.81
N ALA A 188 -6.42 7.33 21.02
CA ALA A 188 -7.56 6.47 20.72
C ALA A 188 -7.87 6.39 19.21
N ASN A 189 -7.30 7.25 18.40
CA ASN A 189 -7.40 7.17 16.95
C ASN A 189 -6.74 5.89 16.43
N ARG A 190 -7.35 5.28 15.40
CA ARG A 190 -7.05 3.91 14.97
C ARG A 190 -6.52 3.87 13.55
N TRP A 191 -5.62 2.95 13.30
CA TRP A 191 -5.19 2.57 11.95
C TRP A 191 -5.62 1.14 11.64
N ALA A 192 -6.29 0.94 10.51
CA ALA A 192 -6.53 -0.40 9.98
C ALA A 192 -5.20 -1.07 9.63
N ALA A 193 -5.10 -2.39 9.79
CA ALA A 193 -3.86 -3.12 9.57
C ALA A 193 -4.08 -4.47 8.86
N ALA A 194 -3.03 -4.97 8.22
CA ALA A 194 -3.00 -6.33 7.68
C ALA A 194 -1.57 -6.85 7.53
N PRO A 195 -1.32 -8.14 7.85
CA PRO A 195 -0.02 -8.76 7.65
C PRO A 195 0.28 -8.97 6.17
N LEU A 196 1.54 -8.78 5.79
CA LEU A 196 2.04 -8.91 4.42
C LEU A 196 1.63 -10.22 3.74
N LYS A 197 1.65 -11.33 4.48
CA LYS A 197 1.29 -12.64 3.94
C LYS A 197 -0.16 -12.70 3.41
N ASP A 198 -1.09 -12.00 4.05
CA ASP A 198 -2.48 -11.97 3.63
C ASP A 198 -2.72 -10.90 2.54
N VAL A 199 -1.96 -9.79 2.58
CA VAL A 199 -2.02 -8.76 1.55
C VAL A 199 -1.61 -9.33 0.19
N LYS A 200 -0.53 -10.10 0.09
CA LYS A 200 -0.12 -10.72 -1.18
C LYS A 200 -1.20 -11.67 -1.72
N HIS A 201 -1.87 -12.45 -0.87
CA HIS A 201 -2.98 -13.30 -1.25
C HIS A 201 -4.17 -12.51 -1.81
N LEU A 202 -4.47 -11.34 -1.21
CA LEU A 202 -5.52 -10.48 -1.74
C LEU A 202 -5.18 -9.97 -3.15
N TYR A 203 -3.95 -9.49 -3.37
CA TYR A 203 -3.51 -9.05 -4.70
C TYR A 203 -3.61 -10.17 -5.74
N ARG A 204 -3.17 -11.39 -5.41
CA ARG A 204 -3.33 -12.55 -6.30
C ARG A 204 -4.81 -12.79 -6.64
N ARG A 205 -5.69 -12.82 -5.62
CA ARG A 205 -7.12 -13.00 -5.84
C ARG A 205 -7.74 -11.88 -6.66
N ALA A 206 -7.29 -10.63 -6.47
CA ALA A 206 -7.71 -9.50 -7.30
C ALA A 206 -7.30 -9.70 -8.77
N VAL A 207 -6.07 -10.16 -9.02
CA VAL A 207 -5.60 -10.50 -10.38
C VAL A 207 -6.44 -11.60 -11.02
N GLU A 208 -6.83 -12.62 -10.27
CA GLU A 208 -7.55 -13.80 -10.78
C GLU A 208 -9.06 -13.62 -10.91
N LYS A 209 -9.67 -12.75 -10.09
CA LYS A 209 -11.13 -12.69 -9.91
C LYS A 209 -11.80 -11.37 -10.28
N THR A 210 -11.05 -10.28 -10.51
CA THR A 210 -11.67 -9.01 -10.88
C THR A 210 -12.33 -9.11 -12.25
N GLY A 211 -13.61 -8.82 -12.29
CA GLY A 211 -14.42 -8.79 -13.50
C GLY A 211 -14.42 -7.41 -14.20
N PRO A 212 -15.35 -7.22 -15.14
CA PRO A 212 -15.47 -5.98 -15.90
C PRO A 212 -15.71 -4.73 -15.03
N GLY A 213 -15.21 -3.59 -15.52
CA GLY A 213 -15.40 -2.28 -14.87
C GLY A 213 -14.37 -1.99 -13.79
N VAL A 214 -14.79 -1.21 -12.79
CA VAL A 214 -13.95 -0.82 -11.66
C VAL A 214 -14.44 -1.49 -10.38
N THR A 215 -13.55 -2.18 -9.69
CA THR A 215 -13.87 -2.82 -8.42
C THR A 215 -12.86 -2.38 -7.36
N THR A 216 -13.34 -1.97 -6.20
CA THR A 216 -12.49 -1.55 -5.07
C THR A 216 -12.45 -2.63 -4.00
N TYR A 217 -11.26 -2.93 -3.49
CA TYR A 217 -11.02 -3.89 -2.42
C TYR A 217 -10.26 -3.26 -1.26
N HIS A 218 -10.59 -3.65 -0.03
CA HIS A 218 -9.87 -3.29 1.18
C HIS A 218 -9.01 -4.45 1.67
N ALA A 219 -7.68 -4.27 1.71
CA ALA A 219 -6.76 -5.29 2.21
C ALA A 219 -6.64 -5.22 3.74
N VAL A 220 -7.76 -5.24 4.45
CA VAL A 220 -7.84 -5.01 5.90
C VAL A 220 -8.12 -6.30 6.65
N GLN A 221 -7.24 -6.65 7.61
CA GLN A 221 -7.46 -7.74 8.56
C GLN A 221 -8.02 -7.22 9.88
N GLU A 222 -7.36 -6.23 10.47
CA GLU A 222 -7.77 -5.56 11.70
C GLU A 222 -8.40 -4.21 11.33
N GLU A 223 -9.65 -4.01 11.73
CA GLU A 223 -10.40 -2.80 11.35
C GLU A 223 -9.81 -1.52 11.95
N GLY A 224 -9.12 -1.63 13.10
CA GLY A 224 -8.45 -0.48 13.71
C GLY A 224 -7.63 -0.85 14.94
N VAL A 225 -6.35 -0.52 14.92
CA VAL A 225 -5.40 -0.63 16.03
C VAL A 225 -5.10 0.77 16.54
N SER A 226 -5.20 1.00 17.86
CA SER A 226 -5.00 2.34 18.42
C SER A 226 -3.55 2.82 18.29
N LEU A 227 -3.36 4.11 18.05
CA LEU A 227 -2.00 4.68 17.98
C LEU A 227 -1.29 4.62 19.33
N ARG A 228 -2.05 4.60 20.43
CA ARG A 228 -1.49 4.37 21.78
C ARG A 228 -0.87 2.98 21.86
N ASP A 229 -1.62 1.92 21.50
CA ASP A 229 -1.09 0.53 21.56
C ASP A 229 0.13 0.36 20.67
N ILE A 230 0.13 0.98 19.47
CA ILE A 230 1.30 0.99 18.59
C ILE A 230 2.48 1.67 19.28
N ALA A 231 2.30 2.88 19.83
CA ALA A 231 3.37 3.63 20.46
C ALA A 231 3.91 2.94 21.73
N GLU A 232 3.05 2.34 22.55
CA GLU A 232 3.45 1.58 23.73
C GLU A 232 4.27 0.34 23.36
N THR A 233 3.85 -0.36 22.30
CA THR A 233 4.59 -1.54 21.80
C THR A 233 5.96 -1.12 21.24
N LEU A 234 6.04 -0.03 20.48
CA LEU A 234 7.29 0.52 19.98
C LEU A 234 8.21 0.97 21.12
N GLY A 235 7.66 1.69 22.11
CA GLY A 235 8.42 2.14 23.28
C GLY A 235 9.06 0.97 24.05
N LYS A 236 8.30 -0.11 24.23
CA LYS A 236 8.80 -1.35 24.85
C LYS A 236 9.89 -2.02 24.02
N GLY A 237 9.69 -2.16 22.72
CA GLY A 237 10.65 -2.81 21.80
C GLY A 237 11.96 -2.03 21.65
N LEU A 238 11.86 -0.69 21.54
CA LEU A 238 13.01 0.21 21.43
C LEU A 238 13.65 0.57 22.77
N LYS A 239 13.00 0.22 23.89
CA LYS A 239 13.42 0.59 25.26
C LYS A 239 13.50 2.11 25.48
N VAL A 240 12.52 2.84 24.95
CA VAL A 240 12.37 4.29 25.11
C VAL A 240 11.07 4.59 25.85
N PRO A 241 10.97 5.74 26.56
CA PRO A 241 9.72 6.17 27.16
C PRO A 241 8.62 6.37 26.12
N VAL A 242 7.37 6.33 26.59
CA VAL A 242 6.20 6.64 25.77
C VAL A 242 5.57 7.94 26.26
N ASP A 243 5.19 8.81 25.34
CA ASP A 243 4.63 10.13 25.67
C ASP A 243 3.42 10.47 24.80
N SER A 244 2.50 11.25 25.37
CA SER A 244 1.38 11.85 24.67
C SER A 244 1.73 13.24 24.19
N ILE A 245 1.46 13.54 22.92
CA ILE A 245 1.74 14.84 22.31
C ILE A 245 0.42 15.58 22.07
N PRO A 246 0.30 16.86 22.45
CA PRO A 246 -0.82 17.68 22.04
C PRO A 246 -0.93 17.78 20.50
N ALA A 247 -2.15 17.84 19.97
CA ALA A 247 -2.41 17.83 18.54
C ALA A 247 -1.68 18.96 17.79
N GLU A 248 -1.56 20.15 18.39
CA GLU A 248 -0.86 21.30 17.84
C GLU A 248 0.66 21.09 17.69
N LYS A 249 1.24 20.14 18.41
CA LYS A 249 2.66 19.77 18.30
C LYS A 249 2.93 18.56 17.39
N ALA A 250 1.90 17.95 16.85
CA ALA A 250 2.05 16.73 16.03
C ALA A 250 2.94 16.96 14.79
N ILE A 251 2.76 18.09 14.07
CA ILE A 251 3.58 18.45 12.91
C ILE A 251 5.04 18.69 13.29
N GLU A 252 5.30 19.38 14.39
CA GLU A 252 6.66 19.62 14.90
C GLU A 252 7.36 18.30 15.28
N HIS A 253 6.61 17.37 15.86
CA HIS A 253 7.16 16.10 16.32
C HIS A 253 7.36 15.09 15.20
N PHE A 254 6.36 14.87 14.36
CA PHE A 254 6.34 13.81 13.34
C PHE A 254 6.70 14.29 11.92
N GLY A 255 6.79 15.59 11.70
CA GLY A 255 6.89 16.20 10.38
C GLY A 255 5.52 16.40 9.70
N PRO A 256 5.45 17.14 8.58
CA PRO A 256 4.19 17.60 8.00
C PRO A 256 3.20 16.46 7.66
N PHE A 257 3.67 15.46 6.94
CA PHE A 257 2.82 14.35 6.52
C PHE A 257 2.43 13.44 7.70
N PHE A 258 3.43 13.00 8.49
CA PHE A 258 3.18 12.08 9.59
C PHE A 258 2.46 12.74 10.77
N GLY A 259 2.66 14.04 11.00
CA GLY A 259 1.91 14.78 12.01
C GLY A 259 0.41 14.84 11.70
N TYR A 260 0.08 14.96 10.41
CA TYR A 260 -1.32 14.85 9.98
C TYR A 260 -1.84 13.41 10.15
N ILE A 261 -1.16 12.41 9.61
CA ILE A 261 -1.62 11.01 9.63
C ILE A 261 -1.69 10.43 11.05
N ALA A 262 -0.75 10.78 11.93
CA ALA A 262 -0.72 10.31 13.32
C ALA A 262 -1.92 10.80 14.16
N ALA A 263 -2.62 11.85 13.72
CA ALA A 263 -3.80 12.37 14.40
C ALA A 263 -5.13 11.86 13.79
N VAL A 264 -5.09 11.18 12.64
CA VAL A 264 -6.32 10.78 11.92
C VAL A 264 -6.78 9.39 12.37
N ASP A 265 -8.10 9.27 12.67
CA ASP A 265 -8.75 7.97 12.88
C ASP A 265 -9.11 7.36 11.53
N MET A 266 -8.54 6.19 11.20
CA MET A 266 -8.66 5.52 9.91
C MET A 266 -9.09 4.05 10.03
N PRO A 267 -10.14 3.73 10.79
CA PRO A 267 -10.66 2.37 10.81
C PRO A 267 -11.33 2.03 9.49
N ALA A 268 -11.21 0.77 9.06
CA ALA A 268 -11.83 0.32 7.82
C ALA A 268 -12.21 -1.16 7.90
N SER A 269 -13.32 -1.50 7.26
CA SER A 269 -13.80 -2.89 7.12
C SER A 269 -13.38 -3.45 5.76
N SER A 270 -13.21 -4.77 5.69
CA SER A 270 -13.03 -5.54 4.47
C SER A 270 -14.11 -6.61 4.29
N ALA A 271 -15.23 -6.47 4.98
CA ALA A 271 -16.27 -7.50 4.99
C ALA A 271 -16.80 -7.84 3.58
N TRP A 272 -16.96 -6.84 2.71
CA TRP A 272 -17.36 -7.04 1.33
C TRP A 272 -16.25 -7.70 0.50
N THR A 273 -15.00 -7.22 0.62
CA THR A 273 -13.82 -7.78 -0.06
C THR A 273 -13.65 -9.26 0.29
N ARG A 274 -13.76 -9.63 1.56
CA ARG A 274 -13.65 -11.02 2.03
C ARG A 274 -14.66 -11.92 1.34
N ARG A 275 -15.92 -11.53 1.31
CA ARG A 275 -17.00 -12.29 0.64
C ARG A 275 -16.78 -12.37 -0.88
N THR A 276 -16.42 -11.28 -1.52
CA THR A 276 -16.30 -11.18 -2.99
C THR A 276 -15.12 -11.99 -3.51
N LEU A 277 -13.97 -11.88 -2.87
CA LEU A 277 -12.77 -12.60 -3.27
C LEU A 277 -12.63 -13.99 -2.62
N GLY A 278 -13.42 -14.31 -1.60
CA GLY A 278 -13.16 -15.45 -0.72
C GLY A 278 -11.81 -15.32 -0.02
N TRP A 279 -11.45 -14.08 0.37
CA TRP A 279 -10.19 -13.78 1.03
C TRP A 279 -10.36 -13.87 2.54
N GLU A 280 -9.60 -14.76 3.17
CA GLU A 280 -9.65 -15.01 4.61
C GLU A 280 -8.25 -14.74 5.19
N PRO A 281 -8.01 -13.54 5.76
CA PRO A 281 -6.74 -13.24 6.39
C PRO A 281 -6.60 -14.03 7.70
N THR A 282 -5.45 -14.66 7.91
CA THR A 282 -5.16 -15.54 9.05
C THR A 282 -3.82 -15.22 9.72
N GLY A 283 -3.17 -14.13 9.31
CA GLY A 283 -1.88 -13.72 9.84
C GLY A 283 -1.96 -13.16 11.26
N PRO A 284 -0.80 -12.91 11.88
CA PRO A 284 -0.72 -12.22 13.16
C PRO A 284 -1.27 -10.80 13.06
N GLY A 285 -1.71 -10.24 14.19
CA GLY A 285 -2.08 -8.84 14.28
C GLY A 285 -0.85 -7.91 14.30
N LEU A 286 -1.09 -6.62 14.07
CA LEU A 286 -0.03 -5.60 14.03
C LEU A 286 0.77 -5.56 15.35
N ILE A 287 0.08 -5.56 16.48
CA ILE A 287 0.74 -5.51 17.80
C ILE A 287 1.59 -6.76 18.06
N GLU A 288 1.12 -7.93 17.63
CA GLU A 288 1.88 -9.19 17.73
C GLU A 288 3.17 -9.13 16.89
N ASP A 289 3.09 -8.68 15.64
CA ASP A 289 4.27 -8.53 14.77
C ASP A 289 5.25 -7.49 15.32
N LEU A 290 4.76 -6.36 15.82
CA LEU A 290 5.60 -5.35 16.46
C LEU A 290 6.28 -5.88 17.73
N ALA A 291 5.59 -6.65 18.56
CA ALA A 291 6.16 -7.24 19.77
C ALA A 291 7.27 -8.28 19.45
N ASN A 292 7.17 -8.96 18.31
CA ASN A 292 8.13 -9.97 17.85
C ASN A 292 9.19 -9.41 16.88
N MET A 293 9.13 -8.12 16.56
CA MET A 293 10.08 -7.46 15.66
C MET A 293 11.44 -7.30 16.33
N LYS A 294 12.52 -7.45 15.56
CA LYS A 294 13.88 -7.09 15.99
C LYS A 294 14.12 -5.62 15.63
N TYR A 295 14.13 -4.78 16.67
CA TYR A 295 14.32 -3.34 16.54
C TYR A 295 15.78 -2.96 16.34
#